data_9d7f063c0f9d8bb77b9d2d0de9624383
#
_entry.id   9d7f063c0f9d8bb77b9d2d0de9624383
#
_cell.length_a   1.000
_cell.length_b   1.000
_cell.length_c   1.000
_cell.angle_alpha   90.00
_cell.angle_beta   90.00
_cell.angle_gamma   90.00
#
_symmetry.space_group_name_H-M   'P 1'
#
loop_
_entity.id
_entity.type
_entity.pdbx_description
1 polymer ?
#
loop_
_entity_poly.entity_id
_entity_poly.type
_entity_poly.pdbx_seq_one_letter_code
_entity_poly.pdbx_strand_id
1 'polypeptide(L)'
;MSLVIRELSKSYGGTPVISGLTCTLPQGSRWGILGPSGVGKTTLLRLILGLEQPDGGSIAGAPEKMAALFQENRLLEGHSALANLRLAVPRAGERGPALLAELGLEEESLTKAVSGLSGGQARRVALARALLAESYLLALDEPFTGLDDDARARAAEAILRHLGGRTLLLVTHRQEDLPLLGIRQCIPLFPASE
;
A
#
# COMPACT_ATOMS: atom_id res chain seq x y z
N MET A 1 2.33 18.04 -7.84
CA MET A 1 2.10 17.56 -9.24
C MET A 1 1.08 16.44 -9.22
N SER A 2 0.24 16.31 -10.27
CA SER A 2 -0.71 15.20 -10.39
C SER A 2 -0.04 14.02 -11.09
N LEU A 3 -0.36 12.78 -10.66
CA LEU A 3 0.00 11.57 -11.39
C LEU A 3 -1.00 11.38 -12.53
N VAL A 4 -0.50 11.28 -13.75
CA VAL A 4 -1.31 11.18 -14.98
C VAL A 4 -0.99 9.86 -15.68
N ILE A 5 -1.99 9.04 -15.87
CA ILE A 5 -1.96 7.78 -16.60
C ILE A 5 -2.68 7.99 -17.94
N ARG A 6 -2.05 7.61 -19.06
CA ARG A 6 -2.63 7.76 -20.41
C ARG A 6 -2.49 6.46 -21.19
N GLU A 7 -3.60 5.93 -21.65
CA GLU A 7 -3.69 4.75 -22.53
C GLU A 7 -2.82 3.57 -22.05
N LEU A 8 -2.72 3.43 -20.72
CA LEU A 8 -1.83 2.45 -20.10
C LEU A 8 -2.30 1.04 -20.42
N SER A 9 -1.38 0.22 -20.92
CA SER A 9 -1.65 -1.17 -21.29
C SER A 9 -0.54 -2.09 -20.80
N LYS A 10 -0.93 -3.28 -20.31
CA LYS A 10 -0.03 -4.33 -19.84
C LYS A 10 -0.61 -5.71 -20.11
N SER A 11 0.24 -6.61 -20.61
CA SER A 11 -0.11 -8.01 -20.89
C SER A 11 0.96 -8.95 -20.34
N TYR A 12 0.59 -10.19 -20.03
CA TYR A 12 1.52 -11.25 -19.67
C TYR A 12 1.24 -12.48 -20.52
N GLY A 13 2.25 -12.97 -21.22
CA GLY A 13 2.12 -14.13 -22.12
C GLY A 13 1.04 -13.95 -23.19
N GLY A 14 0.84 -12.72 -23.67
CA GLY A 14 -0.18 -12.38 -24.65
C GLY A 14 -1.58 -12.13 -24.07
N THR A 15 -1.79 -12.38 -22.77
CA THR A 15 -3.07 -12.11 -22.10
C THR A 15 -3.10 -10.66 -21.58
N PRO A 16 -4.02 -9.80 -22.03
CA PRO A 16 -4.17 -8.45 -21.55
C PRO A 16 -4.60 -8.45 -20.06
N VAL A 17 -3.97 -7.59 -19.25
CA VAL A 17 -4.32 -7.37 -17.84
C VAL A 17 -4.80 -5.94 -17.61
N ILE A 18 -4.20 -4.98 -18.31
CA ILE A 18 -4.63 -3.58 -18.33
C ILE A 18 -4.72 -3.16 -19.79
N SER A 19 -5.83 -2.53 -20.18
CA SER A 19 -6.08 -2.12 -21.55
C SER A 19 -6.55 -0.66 -21.61
N GLY A 20 -5.70 0.24 -22.12
CA GLY A 20 -6.05 1.63 -22.42
C GLY A 20 -6.48 2.47 -21.20
N LEU A 21 -5.99 2.16 -20.00
CA LEU A 21 -6.37 2.88 -18.79
C LEU A 21 -5.90 4.34 -18.85
N THR A 22 -6.84 5.26 -18.68
CA THR A 22 -6.55 6.70 -18.62
C THR A 22 -7.20 7.30 -17.36
N CYS A 23 -6.41 7.93 -16.49
CA CYS A 23 -6.89 8.65 -15.31
C CYS A 23 -5.86 9.65 -14.81
N THR A 24 -6.32 10.59 -13.97
CA THR A 24 -5.46 11.57 -13.32
C THR A 24 -5.73 11.59 -11.81
N LEU A 25 -4.68 11.44 -11.04
CA LEU A 25 -4.73 11.47 -9.58
C LEU A 25 -4.09 12.77 -9.09
N PRO A 26 -4.87 13.72 -8.58
CA PRO A 26 -4.34 14.93 -7.98
C PRO A 26 -3.45 14.65 -6.77
N GLN A 27 -2.41 15.47 -6.56
CA GLN A 27 -1.58 15.37 -5.38
C GLN A 27 -2.42 15.52 -4.10
N GLY A 28 -2.16 14.67 -3.10
CA GLY A 28 -2.88 14.68 -1.82
C GLY A 28 -4.27 14.05 -1.89
N SER A 29 -4.71 13.56 -3.05
CA SER A 29 -5.98 12.86 -3.19
C SER A 29 -5.90 11.41 -2.68
N ARG A 30 -7.08 10.81 -2.45
CA ARG A 30 -7.22 9.42 -1.98
C ARG A 30 -8.02 8.62 -3.00
N TRP A 31 -7.41 7.55 -3.49
CA TRP A 31 -7.98 6.72 -4.55
C TRP A 31 -7.98 5.25 -4.18
N GLY A 32 -9.06 4.56 -4.54
CA GLY A 32 -9.16 3.11 -4.50
C GLY A 32 -8.83 2.48 -5.85
N ILE A 33 -8.22 1.32 -5.84
CA ILE A 33 -8.12 0.43 -6.99
C ILE A 33 -8.95 -0.79 -6.63
N LEU A 34 -10.13 -0.89 -7.23
CA LEU A 34 -11.11 -1.93 -6.97
C LEU A 34 -11.20 -2.90 -8.13
N GLY A 35 -11.52 -4.13 -7.79
CA GLY A 35 -11.78 -5.20 -8.76
C GLY A 35 -11.62 -6.58 -8.12
N PRO A 36 -12.08 -7.65 -8.77
CA PRO A 36 -11.92 -9.00 -8.29
C PRO A 36 -10.44 -9.40 -8.17
N SER A 37 -10.16 -10.52 -7.50
CA SER A 37 -8.80 -11.09 -7.45
C SER A 37 -8.33 -11.44 -8.87
N GLY A 38 -7.05 -11.18 -9.15
CA GLY A 38 -6.44 -11.49 -10.45
C GLY A 38 -6.69 -10.46 -11.56
N VAL A 39 -7.52 -9.43 -11.35
CA VAL A 39 -7.86 -8.43 -12.38
C VAL A 39 -6.74 -7.43 -12.73
N GLY A 40 -5.58 -7.51 -12.07
CA GLY A 40 -4.45 -6.61 -12.37
C GLY A 40 -4.24 -5.46 -11.39
N LYS A 41 -4.90 -5.43 -10.23
CA LYS A 41 -4.74 -4.36 -9.22
C LYS A 41 -3.28 -4.18 -8.79
N THR A 42 -2.62 -5.27 -8.40
CA THR A 42 -1.21 -5.25 -8.01
C THR A 42 -0.30 -4.91 -9.20
N THR A 43 -0.66 -5.34 -10.41
CA THR A 43 0.05 -4.94 -11.65
C THR A 43 -0.01 -3.44 -11.86
N LEU A 44 -1.21 -2.83 -11.77
CA LEU A 44 -1.35 -1.37 -11.87
C LEU A 44 -0.53 -0.65 -10.80
N LEU A 45 -0.55 -1.16 -9.57
CA LEU A 45 0.24 -0.59 -8.48
C LEU A 45 1.74 -0.65 -8.80
N ARG A 46 2.24 -1.79 -9.32
CA ARG A 46 3.66 -1.95 -9.69
C ARG A 46 4.07 -1.04 -10.84
N LEU A 47 3.20 -0.83 -11.83
CA LEU A 47 3.43 0.12 -12.92
C LEU A 47 3.52 1.56 -12.40
N ILE A 48 2.60 1.96 -11.50
CA ILE A 48 2.62 3.30 -10.88
C ILE A 48 3.89 3.52 -10.06
N LEU A 49 4.35 2.48 -9.34
CA LEU A 49 5.58 2.52 -8.56
C LEU A 49 6.87 2.40 -9.40
N GLY A 50 6.76 2.23 -10.71
CA GLY A 50 7.92 2.06 -11.61
C GLY A 50 8.65 0.74 -11.43
N LEU A 51 8.02 -0.25 -10.77
CA LEU A 51 8.59 -1.59 -10.56
C LEU A 51 8.41 -2.50 -11.77
N GLU A 52 7.52 -2.12 -12.68
CA GLU A 52 7.28 -2.76 -13.96
C GLU A 52 7.14 -1.70 -15.05
N GLN A 53 7.44 -2.07 -16.29
CA GLN A 53 7.24 -1.20 -17.45
C GLN A 53 5.91 -1.53 -18.13
N PRO A 54 5.15 -0.53 -18.58
CA PRO A 54 3.97 -0.75 -19.40
C PRO A 54 4.36 -1.25 -20.80
N ASP A 55 3.45 -1.97 -21.46
CA ASP A 55 3.62 -2.37 -22.86
C ASP A 55 3.14 -1.27 -23.82
N GLY A 56 2.26 -0.38 -23.33
CA GLY A 56 1.78 0.79 -24.07
C GLY A 56 1.29 1.88 -23.13
N GLY A 57 1.16 3.09 -23.68
CA GLY A 57 0.76 4.25 -22.90
C GLY A 57 1.88 4.83 -22.04
N SER A 58 1.52 5.65 -21.03
CA SER A 58 2.50 6.31 -20.18
C SER A 58 1.96 6.64 -18.80
N ILE A 59 2.88 6.76 -17.84
CA ILE A 59 2.64 7.29 -16.50
C ILE A 59 3.57 8.49 -16.30
N ALA A 60 2.99 9.66 -16.04
CA ALA A 60 3.72 10.91 -15.85
C ALA A 60 3.39 11.52 -14.48
N GLY A 61 4.31 12.32 -13.94
CA GLY A 61 4.11 13.02 -12.66
C GLY A 61 4.12 12.10 -11.44
N ALA A 62 4.61 10.87 -11.57
CA ALA A 62 4.87 10.01 -10.42
C ALA A 62 5.93 10.67 -9.53
N PRO A 63 5.70 10.79 -8.22
CA PRO A 63 6.66 11.42 -7.34
C PRO A 63 7.91 10.56 -7.17
N GLU A 64 9.05 11.19 -6.96
CA GLU A 64 10.33 10.51 -6.77
C GLU A 64 10.34 9.61 -5.52
N LYS A 65 9.70 10.08 -4.43
CA LYS A 65 9.60 9.32 -3.18
C LYS A 65 8.21 8.70 -3.05
N MET A 66 8.15 7.39 -3.10
CA MET A 66 6.94 6.60 -2.91
C MET A 66 7.16 5.53 -1.84
N ALA A 67 6.17 5.31 -0.99
CA ALA A 67 6.16 4.22 -0.02
C ALA A 67 5.07 3.21 -0.38
N ALA A 68 5.35 1.94 -0.16
CA ALA A 68 4.40 0.88 -0.47
C ALA A 68 4.33 -0.19 0.63
N LEU A 69 3.12 -0.66 0.88
CA LEU A 69 2.81 -1.92 1.53
C LEU A 69 2.27 -2.86 0.44
N PHE A 70 2.95 -3.95 0.19
CA PHE A 70 2.49 -4.98 -0.74
C PHE A 70 1.65 -6.05 -0.04
N GLN A 71 0.98 -6.90 -0.80
CA GLN A 71 0.24 -8.05 -0.27
C GLN A 71 1.15 -8.94 0.58
N GLU A 72 2.37 -9.18 0.14
CA GLU A 72 3.43 -9.79 0.93
C GLU A 72 4.05 -8.75 1.86
N ASN A 73 4.27 -9.08 3.13
CA ASN A 73 4.82 -8.12 4.10
C ASN A 73 6.26 -7.71 3.82
N ARG A 74 7.05 -8.57 3.14
CA ARG A 74 8.45 -8.32 2.77
C ARG A 74 9.28 -7.85 3.95
N LEU A 75 9.13 -8.56 5.09
CA LEU A 75 9.89 -8.34 6.30
C LEU A 75 11.08 -9.30 6.35
N LEU A 76 12.13 -8.90 7.05
CA LEU A 76 13.27 -9.75 7.37
C LEU A 76 12.87 -10.64 8.55
N GLU A 77 12.54 -11.89 8.29
CA GLU A 77 11.93 -12.81 9.25
C GLU A 77 12.81 -13.07 10.51
N GLY A 78 14.12 -13.13 10.35
CA GLY A 78 15.07 -13.30 11.44
C GLY A 78 15.32 -12.06 12.29
N HIS A 79 14.70 -10.92 11.95
CA HIS A 79 14.90 -9.64 12.63
C HIS A 79 13.65 -9.24 13.41
N SER A 80 13.83 -8.47 14.48
CA SER A 80 12.70 -7.95 15.26
C SER A 80 11.87 -6.93 14.48
N ALA A 81 10.64 -6.65 14.98
CA ALA A 81 9.78 -5.61 14.41
C ALA A 81 10.53 -4.26 14.34
N LEU A 82 11.18 -3.84 15.43
CA LEU A 82 11.95 -2.59 15.48
C LEU A 82 13.14 -2.59 14.51
N ALA A 83 13.85 -3.72 14.37
CA ALA A 83 14.95 -3.83 13.42
C ALA A 83 14.47 -3.68 11.98
N ASN A 84 13.33 -4.29 11.62
CA ASN A 84 12.69 -4.14 10.31
C ASN A 84 12.32 -2.68 10.00
N LEU A 85 11.88 -1.90 10.99
CA LEU A 85 11.60 -0.48 10.78
C LEU A 85 12.90 0.32 10.59
N ARG A 86 13.92 0.11 11.44
CA ARG A 86 15.19 0.86 11.41
C ARG A 86 15.98 0.63 10.12
N LEU A 87 15.97 -0.60 9.59
CA LEU A 87 16.66 -0.93 8.34
C LEU A 87 16.05 -0.23 7.13
N ALA A 88 14.72 -0.07 7.11
CA ALA A 88 14.02 0.57 6.00
C ALA A 88 13.93 2.10 6.15
N VAL A 89 13.89 2.60 7.40
CA VAL A 89 13.72 4.01 7.72
C VAL A 89 14.71 4.38 8.81
N PRO A 90 15.85 5.01 8.50
CA PRO A 90 16.92 5.29 9.47
C PRO A 90 16.48 6.03 10.74
N ARG A 91 15.49 6.93 10.63
CA ARG A 91 14.93 7.68 11.77
C ARG A 91 13.73 7.00 12.44
N ALA A 92 13.40 5.75 12.08
CA ALA A 92 12.30 5.00 12.69
C ALA A 92 12.52 4.70 14.19
N GLY A 93 13.78 4.71 14.64
CA GLY A 93 14.13 4.43 16.04
C GLY A 93 13.43 5.32 17.06
N GLU A 94 13.11 6.55 16.72
CA GLU A 94 12.44 7.51 17.59
C GLU A 94 10.91 7.35 17.58
N ARG A 95 10.30 7.09 16.42
CA ARG A 95 8.85 7.04 16.21
C ARG A 95 8.29 5.61 16.06
N GLY A 96 9.14 4.66 15.75
CA GLY A 96 8.75 3.28 15.49
C GLY A 96 8.00 2.60 16.64
N PRO A 97 8.52 2.63 17.88
CA PRO A 97 7.84 2.02 19.02
C PRO A 97 6.44 2.59 19.25
N ALA A 98 6.29 3.94 19.20
CA ALA A 98 5.02 4.60 19.39
C ALA A 98 3.99 4.23 18.31
N LEU A 99 4.42 4.17 17.03
CA LEU A 99 3.53 3.77 15.94
C LEU A 99 3.14 2.29 16.03
N LEU A 100 4.05 1.40 16.42
CA LEU A 100 3.71 -0.01 16.61
C LEU A 100 2.71 -0.20 17.75
N ALA A 101 2.86 0.54 18.85
CA ALA A 101 1.89 0.55 19.95
C ALA A 101 0.52 1.12 19.51
N GLU A 102 0.51 2.21 18.72
CA GLU A 102 -0.71 2.76 18.11
C GLU A 102 -1.43 1.73 17.23
N LEU A 103 -0.68 0.92 16.50
CA LEU A 103 -1.19 -0.20 15.71
C LEU A 103 -1.56 -1.43 16.56
N GLY A 104 -1.45 -1.35 17.90
CA GLY A 104 -1.84 -2.39 18.83
C GLY A 104 -0.84 -3.56 18.90
N LEU A 105 0.44 -3.33 18.69
CA LEU A 105 1.48 -4.29 19.04
C LEU A 105 1.89 -4.11 20.49
N GLU A 106 1.92 -5.22 21.23
CA GLU A 106 2.40 -5.26 22.59
C GLU A 106 3.92 -5.09 22.63
N GLU A 107 4.45 -4.52 23.72
CA GLU A 107 5.87 -4.21 23.89
C GLU A 107 6.77 -5.44 23.68
N GLU A 108 6.37 -6.60 24.17
CA GLU A 108 7.08 -7.86 23.97
C GLU A 108 7.24 -8.24 22.48
N SER A 109 6.28 -7.90 21.64
CA SER A 109 6.30 -8.18 20.19
C SER A 109 7.29 -7.29 19.43
N LEU A 110 7.70 -6.16 20.01
CA LEU A 110 8.61 -5.21 19.35
C LEU A 110 10.01 -5.76 19.17
N THR A 111 10.46 -6.59 20.10
CA THR A 111 11.81 -7.17 20.14
C THR A 111 11.87 -8.60 19.63
N LYS A 112 10.73 -9.28 19.49
CA LYS A 112 10.65 -10.64 18.94
C LYS A 112 10.98 -10.62 17.44
N ALA A 113 11.61 -11.70 16.96
CA ALA A 113 11.79 -11.92 15.52
C ALA A 113 10.43 -12.00 14.82
N VAL A 114 10.34 -11.44 13.62
CA VAL A 114 9.09 -11.39 12.84
C VAL A 114 8.53 -12.78 12.56
N SER A 115 9.40 -13.79 12.41
CA SER A 115 8.99 -15.21 12.27
C SER A 115 8.18 -15.75 13.45
N GLY A 116 8.26 -15.13 14.63
CA GLY A 116 7.49 -15.47 15.81
C GLY A 116 6.21 -14.65 16.00
N LEU A 117 5.90 -13.71 15.09
CA LEU A 117 4.70 -12.91 15.13
C LEU A 117 3.53 -13.60 14.39
N SER A 118 2.30 -13.31 14.80
CA SER A 118 1.13 -13.69 14.01
C SER A 118 1.13 -12.95 12.65
N GLY A 119 0.40 -13.47 11.66
CA GLY A 119 0.26 -12.82 10.36
C GLY A 119 -0.26 -11.39 10.46
N GLY A 120 -1.25 -11.15 11.34
CA GLY A 120 -1.78 -9.80 11.60
C GLY A 120 -0.78 -8.88 12.30
N GLN A 121 0.04 -9.39 13.21
CA GLN A 121 1.12 -8.62 13.82
C GLN A 121 2.20 -8.25 12.78
N ALA A 122 2.65 -9.21 11.97
CA ALA A 122 3.59 -8.97 10.88
C ALA A 122 3.03 -7.96 9.87
N ARG A 123 1.72 -8.03 9.54
CA ARG A 123 1.03 -7.05 8.67
C ARG A 123 1.13 -5.64 9.23
N ARG A 124 0.88 -5.48 10.53
CA ARG A 124 0.97 -4.17 11.21
C ARG A 124 2.40 -3.63 11.26
N VAL A 125 3.43 -4.47 11.40
CA VAL A 125 4.84 -4.07 11.28
C VAL A 125 5.16 -3.55 9.87
N ALA A 126 4.71 -4.27 8.83
CA ALA A 126 4.90 -3.84 7.44
C ALA A 126 4.17 -2.53 7.13
N LEU A 127 2.96 -2.34 7.68
CA LEU A 127 2.21 -1.09 7.59
C LEU A 127 2.97 0.06 8.29
N ALA A 128 3.46 -0.15 9.52
CA ALA A 128 4.25 0.86 10.23
C ALA A 128 5.47 1.30 9.43
N ARG A 129 6.17 0.36 8.78
CA ARG A 129 7.31 0.65 7.91
C ARG A 129 6.90 1.58 6.74
N ALA A 130 5.78 1.31 6.10
CA ALA A 130 5.28 2.13 4.99
C ALA A 130 4.85 3.53 5.47
N LEU A 131 4.21 3.62 6.64
CA LEU A 131 3.77 4.90 7.23
C LEU A 131 4.93 5.80 7.64
N LEU A 132 6.01 5.23 8.18
CA LEU A 132 7.22 5.95 8.61
C LEU A 132 8.08 6.45 7.45
N ALA A 133 8.01 5.80 6.30
CA ALA A 133 8.80 6.18 5.14
C ALA A 133 8.41 7.58 4.63
N GLU A 134 9.42 8.42 4.37
CA GLU A 134 9.22 9.70 3.72
C GLU A 134 8.76 9.49 2.27
N SER A 135 7.56 9.98 1.95
CA SER A 135 7.01 9.80 0.60
C SER A 135 5.95 10.85 0.29
N TYR A 136 5.72 11.10 -0.99
CA TYR A 136 4.62 11.93 -1.49
C TYR A 136 3.42 11.08 -1.93
N LEU A 137 3.63 9.78 -2.14
CA LEU A 137 2.61 8.79 -2.45
C LEU A 137 2.77 7.59 -1.52
N LEU A 138 1.66 7.18 -0.92
CA LEU A 138 1.54 5.97 -0.10
C LEU A 138 0.64 4.98 -0.82
N ALA A 139 1.18 3.84 -1.18
CA ALA A 139 0.49 2.76 -1.87
C ALA A 139 0.26 1.59 -0.90
N LEU A 140 -0.98 1.20 -0.68
CA LEU A 140 -1.35 0.14 0.25
C LEU A 140 -2.10 -0.97 -0.49
N ASP A 141 -1.48 -2.13 -0.61
CA ASP A 141 -2.09 -3.33 -1.23
C ASP A 141 -2.65 -4.23 -0.14
N GLU A 142 -3.98 -4.29 -0.04
CA GLU A 142 -4.74 -5.10 0.93
C GLU A 142 -4.28 -4.88 2.40
N PRO A 143 -4.21 -3.63 2.92
CA PRO A 143 -3.56 -3.34 4.20
C PRO A 143 -4.22 -4.00 5.40
N PHE A 144 -5.49 -4.36 5.29
CA PHE A 144 -6.31 -4.89 6.39
C PHE A 144 -6.44 -6.42 6.38
N THR A 145 -5.80 -7.10 5.44
CA THR A 145 -5.86 -8.58 5.35
C THR A 145 -5.27 -9.21 6.61
N GLY A 146 -6.02 -10.15 7.20
CA GLY A 146 -5.61 -10.88 8.41
C GLY A 146 -5.73 -10.08 9.71
N LEU A 147 -6.39 -8.91 9.69
CA LEU A 147 -6.71 -8.12 10.88
C LEU A 147 -8.15 -8.39 11.32
N ASP A 148 -8.36 -8.48 12.62
CA ASP A 148 -9.69 -8.40 13.22
C ASP A 148 -10.25 -6.97 13.14
N ASP A 149 -11.50 -6.77 13.54
CA ASP A 149 -12.18 -5.47 13.40
C ASP A 149 -11.51 -4.36 14.21
N ASP A 150 -11.00 -4.66 15.42
CA ASP A 150 -10.32 -3.69 16.28
C ASP A 150 -8.96 -3.30 15.69
N ALA A 151 -8.17 -4.26 15.23
CA ALA A 151 -6.89 -3.99 14.58
C ALA A 151 -7.07 -3.26 13.24
N ARG A 152 -8.15 -3.57 12.50
CA ARG A 152 -8.52 -2.88 11.27
C ARG A 152 -8.88 -1.41 11.53
N ALA A 153 -9.68 -1.14 12.56
CA ALA A 153 -10.03 0.23 12.95
C ALA A 153 -8.78 1.03 13.34
N ARG A 154 -7.92 0.48 14.22
CA ARG A 154 -6.64 1.13 14.60
C ARG A 154 -5.73 1.37 13.41
N ALA A 155 -5.62 0.41 12.50
CA ALA A 155 -4.81 0.56 11.29
C ALA A 155 -5.34 1.69 10.39
N ALA A 156 -6.66 1.79 10.22
CA ALA A 156 -7.28 2.87 9.44
C ALA A 156 -7.03 4.25 10.08
N GLU A 157 -7.20 4.37 11.39
CA GLU A 157 -6.91 5.61 12.13
C GLU A 157 -5.43 6.00 12.01
N ALA A 158 -4.51 5.04 12.19
CA ALA A 158 -3.08 5.28 12.03
C ALA A 158 -2.73 5.74 10.61
N ILE A 159 -3.29 5.09 9.57
CA ILE A 159 -3.11 5.53 8.18
C ILE A 159 -3.54 6.98 8.01
N LEU A 160 -4.74 7.34 8.48
CA LEU A 160 -5.27 8.70 8.34
C LEU A 160 -4.41 9.73 9.09
N ARG A 161 -4.01 9.42 10.33
CA ARG A 161 -3.18 10.30 11.18
C ARG A 161 -1.80 10.55 10.57
N HIS A 162 -1.20 9.51 10.02
CA HIS A 162 0.15 9.58 9.46
C HIS A 162 0.17 9.87 7.95
N LEU A 163 -0.96 10.09 7.30
CA LEU A 163 -1.02 10.36 5.85
C LEU A 163 -0.33 11.67 5.47
N GLY A 164 -0.47 12.72 6.27
CA GLY A 164 0.33 13.95 6.16
C GLY A 164 0.26 14.65 4.79
N GLY A 165 -0.88 14.62 4.11
CA GLY A 165 -1.06 15.25 2.78
C GLY A 165 -0.49 14.43 1.61
N ARG A 166 0.02 13.23 1.83
CA ARG A 166 0.44 12.30 0.78
C ARG A 166 -0.75 11.86 -0.07
N THR A 167 -0.51 11.60 -1.35
CA THR A 167 -1.48 10.88 -2.19
C THR A 167 -1.59 9.44 -1.68
N LEU A 168 -2.82 8.97 -1.49
CA LEU A 168 -3.10 7.59 -1.05
C LEU A 168 -3.66 6.77 -2.20
N LEU A 169 -3.04 5.61 -2.46
CA LEU A 169 -3.59 4.56 -3.30
C LEU A 169 -3.90 3.34 -2.44
N LEU A 170 -5.17 2.97 -2.36
CA LEU A 170 -5.61 1.75 -1.69
C LEU A 170 -6.01 0.71 -2.72
N VAL A 171 -5.34 -0.42 -2.73
CA VAL A 171 -5.78 -1.62 -3.44
C VAL A 171 -6.56 -2.49 -2.46
N THR A 172 -7.80 -2.82 -2.81
CA THR A 172 -8.63 -3.73 -2.03
C THR A 172 -9.68 -4.41 -2.90
N HIS A 173 -10.15 -5.56 -2.48
CA HIS A 173 -11.36 -6.21 -3.05
C HIS A 173 -12.61 -5.93 -2.20
N ARG A 174 -12.46 -5.26 -1.04
CA ARG A 174 -13.53 -4.98 -0.07
C ARG A 174 -13.97 -3.52 -0.16
N GLN A 175 -15.20 -3.29 -0.59
CA GLN A 175 -15.74 -1.92 -0.72
C GLN A 175 -15.83 -1.19 0.62
N GLU A 176 -16.04 -1.92 1.72
CA GLU A 176 -16.10 -1.37 3.06
C GLU A 176 -14.77 -0.78 3.58
N ASP A 177 -13.64 -1.03 2.92
CA ASP A 177 -12.36 -0.41 3.26
C ASP A 177 -12.27 1.06 2.83
N LEU A 178 -12.99 1.43 1.78
CA LEU A 178 -12.91 2.76 1.18
C LEU A 178 -13.36 3.87 2.15
N PRO A 179 -14.56 3.78 2.78
CA PRO A 179 -15.02 4.81 3.71
C PRO A 179 -14.13 4.93 4.95
N LEU A 180 -13.47 3.84 5.41
CA LEU A 180 -12.53 3.89 6.52
C LEU A 180 -11.38 4.87 6.28
N LEU A 181 -10.93 5.01 5.03
CA LEU A 181 -9.84 5.91 4.63
C LEU A 181 -10.34 7.19 3.94
N GLY A 182 -11.66 7.45 3.95
CA GLY A 182 -12.27 8.61 3.31
C GLY A 182 -12.07 8.63 1.79
N ILE A 183 -11.99 7.47 1.15
CA ILE A 183 -11.83 7.32 -0.29
C ILE A 183 -13.20 7.42 -0.95
N ARG A 184 -13.33 8.31 -1.94
CA ARG A 184 -14.56 8.54 -2.70
C ARG A 184 -14.39 8.31 -4.19
N GLN A 185 -13.16 8.15 -4.65
CA GLN A 185 -12.82 7.96 -6.06
C GLN A 185 -12.07 6.64 -6.23
N CYS A 186 -12.45 5.88 -7.26
CA CYS A 186 -11.84 4.59 -7.55
C CYS A 186 -11.44 4.51 -9.01
N ILE A 187 -10.38 3.79 -9.27
CA ILE A 187 -10.00 3.30 -10.58
C ILE A 187 -10.64 1.91 -10.72
N PRO A 188 -11.71 1.75 -11.49
CA PRO A 188 -12.29 0.43 -11.71
C PRO A 188 -11.38 -0.36 -12.64
N LEU A 189 -11.02 -1.57 -12.23
CA LEU A 189 -10.40 -2.55 -13.12
C LEU A 189 -11.41 -3.63 -13.41
N PHE A 190 -11.63 -3.86 -14.70
CA PHE A 190 -12.51 -4.91 -15.21
C PHE A 190 -11.64 -6.01 -15.81
N PRO A 191 -12.09 -7.28 -15.77
CA PRO A 191 -11.46 -8.33 -16.56
C PRO A 191 -11.40 -7.86 -18.02
N ALA A 192 -10.27 -8.12 -18.69
CA ALA A 192 -10.21 -7.88 -20.13
C ALA A 192 -11.33 -8.70 -20.77
N SER A 193 -12.22 -8.03 -21.52
CA SER A 193 -13.24 -8.70 -22.33
C SER A 193 -12.53 -9.60 -23.34
N GLU A 194 -12.93 -10.86 -23.36
CA GLU A 194 -12.54 -11.84 -24.39
C GLU A 194 -12.93 -11.36 -25.78
#